data_cf81185a3618c32bb3cd1524b8569728
#
_entry.id   cf81185a3618c32bb3cd1524b8569728
#
_cell.length_a   1.000
_cell.length_b   1.000
_cell.length_c   1.000
_cell.angle_alpha   90.00
_cell.angle_beta   90.00
_cell.angle_gamma   90.00
#
_symmetry.space_group_name_H-M   'P 1'
#
loop_
_entity.id
_entity.type
_entity.pdbx_description
1 polymer ?
#
loop_
_entity_poly.entity_id
_entity_poly.type
_entity_poly.pdbx_seq_one_letter_code
_entity_poly.pdbx_strand_id
1 'polypeptide(L)'
;MKIKCCVIVLIIFIATNVLAFERKKFGVGVVAGEPTGITVKYMFDDKSAIDAGIGWETSGDNEFHIYGDYLYHMYDLIKVPHGKLPLYFGGGLRFIDREKKKDKLGIRIPVGIEYLFENVSLGAFFELVPILDLTPDTDFDFEAGIGIRFFF
;
A
#
# COMPACT_ATOMS: atom_id res chain seq x y z
N MET A 1 19.56 12.08 16.37
CA MET A 1 18.25 12.42 16.97
C MET A 1 17.60 13.64 16.33
N LYS A 2 18.34 14.70 16.02
CA LYS A 2 17.79 15.92 15.39
C LYS A 2 17.25 15.74 13.96
N ILE A 3 17.85 14.89 13.16
CA ILE A 3 17.41 14.63 11.77
C ILE A 3 16.09 13.88 11.73
N LYS A 4 15.88 12.92 12.64
CA LYS A 4 14.62 12.15 12.71
C LYS A 4 13.43 13.03 13.09
N CYS A 5 13.63 13.97 14.02
CA CYS A 5 12.60 14.96 14.36
C CYS A 5 12.27 15.90 13.19
N CYS A 6 13.26 16.36 12.43
CA CYS A 6 13.02 17.23 11.27
C CYS A 6 12.24 16.53 10.16
N VAL A 7 12.51 15.24 9.92
CA VAL A 7 11.78 14.43 8.91
C VAL A 7 10.32 14.24 9.34
N ILE A 8 10.08 13.95 10.62
CA ILE A 8 8.71 13.79 11.15
C ILE A 8 7.94 15.12 11.09
N VAL A 9 8.58 16.24 11.47
CA VAL A 9 7.98 17.57 11.38
C VAL A 9 7.70 17.97 9.94
N LEU A 10 8.59 17.65 9.01
CA LEU A 10 8.41 17.91 7.58
C LEU A 10 7.24 17.11 7.00
N ILE A 11 7.09 15.85 7.39
CA ILE A 11 5.96 15.00 6.99
C ILE A 11 4.65 15.54 7.52
N ILE A 12 4.61 15.98 8.79
CA ILE A 12 3.44 16.59 9.42
C ILE A 12 3.10 17.93 8.73
N PHE A 13 4.11 18.75 8.39
CA PHE A 13 3.91 20.04 7.74
C PHE A 13 3.39 19.92 6.30
N ILE A 14 3.85 18.91 5.56
CA ILE A 14 3.32 18.59 4.23
C ILE A 14 1.88 18.10 4.34
N ALA A 15 1.56 17.28 5.34
CA ALA A 15 0.21 16.78 5.58
C ALA A 15 -0.79 17.89 5.89
N THR A 16 -0.40 18.93 6.63
CA THR A 16 -1.30 20.06 7.00
C THR A 16 -1.61 21.01 5.84
N ASN A 17 -0.76 21.08 4.82
CA ASN A 17 -1.01 21.97 3.67
C ASN A 17 -1.87 21.31 2.57
N VAL A 18 -2.09 20.00 2.62
CA VAL A 18 -2.95 19.27 1.69
C VAL A 18 -4.43 19.32 2.10
N LEU A 19 -4.75 19.83 3.31
CA LEU A 19 -6.11 19.87 3.88
C LEU A 19 -7.06 20.87 3.21
N ALA A 20 -6.66 21.59 2.16
CA ALA A 20 -7.45 22.69 1.59
C ALA A 20 -8.24 22.33 0.32
N PHE A 21 -8.30 21.08 -0.15
CA PHE A 21 -9.03 20.76 -1.39
C PHE A 21 -9.84 19.46 -1.37
N GLU A 22 -11.08 19.60 -1.57
CA GLU A 22 -12.35 18.91 -1.77
C GLU A 22 -12.43 17.36 -1.92
N ARG A 23 -11.39 16.59 -2.00
CA ARG A 23 -11.48 15.12 -1.96
C ARG A 23 -10.30 14.55 -1.21
N LYS A 24 -10.60 13.70 -0.26
CA LYS A 24 -9.59 12.95 0.49
C LYS A 24 -8.87 11.97 -0.41
N LYS A 25 -7.85 12.45 -1.09
CA LYS A 25 -7.13 11.71 -2.13
C LYS A 25 -5.91 10.96 -1.62
N PHE A 26 -5.44 11.32 -0.45
CA PHE A 26 -4.21 10.77 0.10
C PHE A 26 -4.51 9.90 1.32
N GLY A 27 -4.08 8.67 1.29
CA GLY A 27 -4.22 7.71 2.37
C GLY A 27 -2.87 7.29 2.94
N VAL A 28 -2.78 7.21 4.25
CA VAL A 28 -1.62 6.65 4.96
C VAL A 28 -2.11 5.58 5.91
N GLY A 29 -1.41 4.48 5.97
CA GLY A 29 -1.84 3.36 6.80
C GLY A 29 -0.77 2.37 7.14
N VAL A 30 -1.23 1.28 7.73
CA VAL A 30 -0.39 0.14 8.10
C VAL A 30 -0.97 -1.12 7.49
N VAL A 31 -0.08 -2.02 7.16
CA VAL A 31 -0.40 -3.35 6.64
C VAL A 31 0.27 -4.40 7.50
N ALA A 32 -0.46 -5.44 7.83
CA ALA A 32 0.03 -6.64 8.48
C ALA A 32 -0.08 -7.82 7.51
N GLY A 33 0.96 -8.61 7.42
CA GLY A 33 1.08 -9.73 6.50
C GLY A 33 2.49 -9.85 5.96
N GLU A 34 2.59 -10.11 4.68
CA GLU A 34 3.87 -10.16 3.96
C GLU A 34 3.86 -9.11 2.82
N PRO A 35 4.64 -8.03 2.96
CA PRO A 35 5.37 -7.56 4.15
C PRO A 35 4.48 -6.87 5.19
N THR A 36 4.93 -6.79 6.43
CA THR A 36 4.33 -5.93 7.45
C THR A 36 5.00 -4.56 7.41
N GLY A 37 4.22 -3.48 7.40
CA GLY A 37 4.80 -2.15 7.29
C GLY A 37 3.83 -1.01 7.13
N ILE A 38 4.30 0.04 6.46
CA ILE A 38 3.56 1.29 6.22
C ILE A 38 3.19 1.36 4.74
N THR A 39 1.99 1.82 4.46
CA THR A 39 1.48 2.02 3.11
C THR A 39 0.96 3.44 2.91
N VAL A 40 1.14 3.97 1.72
CA VAL A 40 0.57 5.24 1.27
C VAL A 40 -0.18 5.02 -0.03
N LYS A 41 -1.26 5.75 -0.23
CA LYS A 41 -2.09 5.65 -1.43
C LYS A 41 -2.51 7.04 -1.90
N TYR A 42 -2.45 7.28 -3.19
CA TYR A 42 -2.90 8.52 -3.80
C TYR A 42 -3.90 8.24 -4.92
N MET A 43 -5.10 8.79 -4.78
CA MET A 43 -6.16 8.70 -5.80
C MET A 43 -6.00 9.82 -6.83
N PHE A 44 -5.77 9.48 -8.09
CA PHE A 44 -5.75 10.45 -9.20
C PHE A 44 -7.16 10.91 -9.56
N ASP A 45 -8.05 9.95 -9.62
CA ASP A 45 -9.48 10.11 -9.91
C ASP A 45 -10.29 9.13 -9.06
N ASP A 46 -11.58 8.99 -9.36
CA ASP A 46 -12.48 8.14 -8.57
C ASP A 46 -12.13 6.64 -8.65
N LYS A 47 -11.38 6.19 -9.65
CA LYS A 47 -11.09 4.77 -9.88
C LYS A 47 -9.61 4.43 -9.88
N SER A 48 -8.74 5.38 -10.19
CA SER A 48 -7.31 5.15 -10.41
C SER A 48 -6.48 5.67 -9.26
N ALA A 49 -5.56 4.86 -8.78
CA ALA A 49 -4.64 5.21 -7.70
C ALA A 49 -3.23 4.70 -7.95
N ILE A 50 -2.28 5.34 -7.31
CA ILE A 50 -0.97 4.74 -7.01
C ILE A 50 -0.96 4.40 -5.52
N ASP A 51 -0.46 3.23 -5.17
CA ASP A 51 -0.06 2.97 -3.81
C ASP A 51 1.40 2.55 -3.73
N ALA A 52 1.99 2.74 -2.59
CA ALA A 52 3.36 2.37 -2.31
C ALA A 52 3.49 1.97 -0.85
N GLY A 53 4.49 1.17 -0.55
CA GLY A 53 4.73 0.79 0.83
C GLY A 53 6.17 0.38 1.08
N ILE A 54 6.50 0.43 2.35
CA ILE A 54 7.73 -0.11 2.90
C ILE A 54 7.37 -1.08 4.00
N GLY A 55 8.09 -2.19 4.07
CA GLY A 55 7.83 -3.21 5.07
C GLY A 55 9.08 -3.97 5.45
N TRP A 56 8.95 -4.71 6.52
CA TRP A 56 10.01 -5.54 7.06
C TRP A 56 9.48 -6.94 7.31
N GLU A 57 10.32 -7.90 7.03
CA GLU A 57 10.12 -9.29 7.43
C GLU A 57 11.24 -9.71 8.36
N THR A 58 10.87 -10.20 9.54
CA THR A 58 11.82 -10.57 10.61
C THR A 58 11.86 -12.07 10.87
N SER A 59 11.02 -12.84 10.21
CA SER A 59 10.99 -14.30 10.32
C SER A 59 12.06 -14.93 9.41
N GLY A 60 13.28 -15.03 9.91
CA GLY A 60 14.41 -15.60 9.19
C GLY A 60 15.49 -14.57 8.87
N ASP A 61 15.84 -14.40 7.62
CA ASP A 61 16.74 -13.32 7.19
C ASP A 61 16.01 -11.99 7.25
N ASN A 62 16.66 -10.95 7.79
CA ASN A 62 16.09 -9.61 7.79
C ASN A 62 15.90 -9.12 6.35
N GLU A 63 14.67 -8.93 5.94
CA GLU A 63 14.32 -8.45 4.61
C GLU A 63 13.63 -7.10 4.71
N PHE A 64 14.07 -6.16 3.89
CA PHE A 64 13.42 -4.88 3.70
C PHE A 64 12.72 -4.85 2.36
N HIS A 65 11.43 -4.58 2.37
CA HIS A 65 10.58 -4.53 1.18
C HIS A 65 10.21 -3.09 0.85
N ILE A 66 10.29 -2.75 -0.43
CA ILE A 66 9.69 -1.54 -0.99
C ILE A 66 8.90 -1.91 -2.22
N TYR A 67 7.71 -1.35 -2.37
CA TYR A 67 6.86 -1.59 -3.54
C TYR A 67 6.11 -0.34 -3.97
N GLY A 68 5.68 -0.35 -5.23
CA GLY A 68 4.79 0.64 -5.80
C GLY A 68 3.90 0.00 -6.85
N ASP A 69 2.59 0.27 -6.76
CA ASP A 69 1.57 -0.32 -7.60
C ASP A 69 0.63 0.74 -8.17
N TYR A 70 0.21 0.56 -9.41
CA TYR A 70 -0.94 1.24 -9.98
C TYR A 70 -2.19 0.40 -9.75
N LEU A 71 -3.26 1.00 -9.23
CA LEU A 71 -4.50 0.32 -8.86
C LEU A 71 -5.69 0.91 -9.60
N TYR A 72 -6.57 0.04 -10.06
CA TYR A 72 -7.88 0.39 -10.60
C TYR A 72 -8.99 -0.16 -9.72
N HIS A 73 -9.94 0.70 -9.31
CA HIS A 73 -11.02 0.39 -8.38
C HIS A 73 -12.35 0.25 -9.09
N MET A 74 -13.10 -0.77 -8.71
CA MET A 74 -14.43 -1.06 -9.19
C MET A 74 -15.42 -0.94 -8.04
N TYR A 75 -16.20 0.13 -8.02
CA TYR A 75 -17.14 0.44 -6.94
C TYR A 75 -18.52 -0.20 -7.11
N ASP A 76 -18.89 -0.57 -8.32
CA ASP A 76 -20.24 -0.99 -8.66
C ASP A 76 -20.49 -2.50 -8.52
N LEU A 77 -19.46 -3.27 -8.21
CA LEU A 77 -19.56 -4.73 -8.14
C LEU A 77 -20.20 -5.23 -6.85
N ILE A 78 -19.88 -4.60 -5.72
CA ILE A 78 -20.44 -4.95 -4.41
C ILE A 78 -21.06 -3.71 -3.80
N LYS A 79 -22.36 -3.77 -3.56
CA LYS A 79 -23.12 -2.72 -2.88
C LYS A 79 -23.30 -3.07 -1.42
N VAL A 80 -23.01 -2.12 -0.54
CA VAL A 80 -23.20 -2.24 0.90
C VAL A 80 -24.14 -1.16 1.40
N PRO A 81 -24.90 -1.39 2.50
CA PRO A 81 -25.88 -0.41 3.03
C PRO A 81 -25.21 0.89 3.47
N HIS A 82 -24.00 0.80 3.99
CA HIS A 82 -23.20 1.94 4.48
C HIS A 82 -21.77 1.87 3.94
N GLY A 83 -21.21 3.03 3.62
CA GLY A 83 -19.86 3.11 3.08
C GLY A 83 -19.77 2.60 1.63
N LYS A 84 -18.57 2.20 1.23
CA LYS A 84 -18.27 1.64 -0.09
C LYS A 84 -17.35 0.43 0.06
N LEU A 85 -17.50 -0.53 -0.83
CA LEU A 85 -16.70 -1.76 -0.84
C LEU A 85 -16.15 -2.03 -2.26
N PRO A 86 -15.24 -1.19 -2.77
CA PRO A 86 -14.62 -1.44 -4.07
C PRO A 86 -13.72 -2.67 -4.04
N LEU A 87 -13.77 -3.43 -5.12
CA LEU A 87 -12.70 -4.32 -5.52
C LEU A 87 -11.66 -3.52 -6.29
N TYR A 88 -10.40 -3.89 -6.16
CA TYR A 88 -9.34 -3.30 -6.96
C TYR A 88 -8.36 -4.34 -7.45
N PHE A 89 -7.72 -4.03 -8.54
CA PHE A 89 -6.61 -4.79 -9.11
C PHE A 89 -5.61 -3.83 -9.75
N GLY A 90 -4.43 -4.31 -9.99
CA GLY A 90 -3.41 -3.48 -10.60
C GLY A 90 -2.13 -4.20 -10.96
N GLY A 91 -1.10 -3.44 -11.11
CA GLY A 91 0.24 -3.91 -11.43
C GLY A 91 1.29 -2.96 -10.89
N GLY A 92 2.41 -3.53 -10.50
CA GLY A 92 3.51 -2.76 -9.95
C GLY A 92 4.80 -3.55 -9.84
N LEU A 93 5.70 -3.01 -9.06
CA LEU A 93 7.02 -3.56 -8.85
C LEU A 93 7.31 -3.67 -7.35
N ARG A 94 8.10 -4.67 -6.98
CA ARG A 94 8.71 -4.75 -5.66
C ARG A 94 10.22 -4.87 -5.76
N PHE A 95 10.89 -4.34 -4.76
CA PHE A 95 12.30 -4.56 -4.49
C PHE A 95 12.46 -5.07 -3.05
N ILE A 96 13.22 -6.13 -2.88
CA ILE A 96 13.56 -6.71 -1.58
C ILE A 96 15.06 -6.66 -1.39
N ASP A 97 15.49 -5.91 -0.39
CA ASP A 97 16.87 -5.90 0.10
C ASP A 97 17.03 -7.01 1.15
N ARG A 98 17.97 -7.93 0.91
CA ARG A 98 18.22 -9.09 1.77
C ARG A 98 19.67 -9.09 2.24
N GLU A 99 19.83 -9.13 3.55
CA GLU A 99 21.14 -8.99 4.20
C GLU A 99 22.12 -10.12 3.86
N LYS A 100 21.63 -11.36 3.72
CA LYS A 100 22.45 -12.57 3.50
C LYS A 100 22.31 -13.22 2.12
N LYS A 101 21.44 -12.70 1.29
CA LYS A 101 21.13 -13.24 -0.05
C LYS A 101 21.11 -12.10 -1.08
N LYS A 102 21.09 -12.45 -2.35
CA LYS A 102 20.93 -11.45 -3.42
C LYS A 102 19.56 -10.77 -3.33
N ASP A 103 19.51 -9.50 -3.66
CA ASP A 103 18.28 -8.72 -3.71
C ASP A 103 17.31 -9.26 -4.75
N LYS A 104 16.03 -9.05 -4.52
CA LYS A 104 14.98 -9.43 -5.45
C LYS A 104 14.34 -8.21 -6.09
N LEU A 105 14.05 -8.32 -7.38
CA LEU A 105 13.18 -7.41 -8.12
C LEU A 105 12.07 -8.25 -8.75
N GLY A 106 10.83 -7.85 -8.53
CA GLY A 106 9.67 -8.60 -9.02
C GLY A 106 8.55 -7.71 -9.54
N ILE A 107 7.73 -8.29 -10.40
CA ILE A 107 6.47 -7.72 -10.88
C ILE A 107 5.36 -8.17 -9.96
N ARG A 108 4.51 -7.23 -9.51
CA ARG A 108 3.36 -7.45 -8.64
C ARG A 108 2.06 -7.32 -9.41
N ILE A 109 1.08 -8.14 -9.04
CA ILE A 109 -0.30 -8.03 -9.56
C ILE A 109 -1.23 -8.02 -8.34
N PRO A 110 -1.40 -6.88 -7.65
CA PRO A 110 -2.28 -6.79 -6.50
C PRO A 110 -3.75 -6.95 -6.90
N VAL A 111 -4.47 -7.71 -6.12
CA VAL A 111 -5.93 -7.86 -6.17
C VAL A 111 -6.46 -7.74 -4.76
N GLY A 112 -7.39 -6.84 -4.54
CA GLY A 112 -7.86 -6.59 -3.19
C GLY A 112 -9.29 -6.07 -3.11
N ILE A 113 -9.73 -5.94 -1.88
CA ILE A 113 -11.01 -5.34 -1.51
C ILE A 113 -10.75 -4.32 -0.40
N GLU A 114 -11.39 -3.18 -0.49
CA GLU A 114 -11.24 -2.10 0.49
C GLU A 114 -12.61 -1.63 0.97
N TYR A 115 -12.84 -1.64 2.26
CA TYR A 115 -14.04 -1.09 2.85
C TYR A 115 -13.79 0.35 3.27
N LEU A 116 -14.48 1.29 2.64
CA LEU A 116 -14.42 2.71 2.95
C LEU A 116 -15.57 3.09 3.87
N PHE A 117 -15.26 3.46 5.09
CA PHE A 117 -16.24 3.83 6.11
C PHE A 117 -16.93 5.15 5.74
N GLU A 118 -18.23 5.23 5.98
CA GLU A 118 -19.05 6.39 5.63
C GLU A 118 -18.80 7.61 6.51
N ASN A 119 -18.67 7.41 7.81
CA ASN A 119 -18.63 8.50 8.80
C ASN A 119 -17.23 8.87 9.27
N VAL A 120 -16.23 8.10 8.92
CA VAL A 120 -14.83 8.32 9.25
C VAL A 120 -13.96 8.15 8.02
N SER A 121 -12.86 8.86 7.96
CA SER A 121 -11.94 8.83 6.83
C SER A 121 -11.01 7.63 6.89
N LEU A 122 -11.56 6.45 7.14
CA LEU A 122 -10.83 5.19 7.23
C LEU A 122 -11.21 4.24 6.10
N GLY A 123 -10.23 3.49 5.63
CA GLY A 123 -10.42 2.32 4.80
C GLY A 123 -9.75 1.10 5.44
N ALA A 124 -10.43 -0.02 5.45
CA ALA A 124 -9.87 -1.31 5.81
C ALA A 124 -9.73 -2.15 4.53
N PHE A 125 -8.59 -2.77 4.29
CA PHE A 125 -8.35 -3.51 3.06
C PHE A 125 -7.76 -4.89 3.33
N PHE A 126 -8.05 -5.80 2.41
CA PHE A 126 -7.43 -7.09 2.27
C PHE A 126 -6.91 -7.24 0.85
N GLU A 127 -5.69 -7.71 0.70
CA GLU A 127 -5.00 -7.78 -0.58
C GLU A 127 -4.28 -9.12 -0.75
N LEU A 128 -4.36 -9.67 -1.94
CA LEU A 128 -3.58 -10.81 -2.42
C LEU A 128 -2.71 -10.34 -3.58
N VAL A 129 -1.46 -10.73 -3.57
CA VAL A 129 -0.50 -10.28 -4.57
C VAL A 129 0.31 -11.44 -5.13
N PRO A 130 -0.10 -12.00 -6.27
CA PRO A 130 0.78 -12.81 -7.08
C PRO A 130 1.98 -11.99 -7.56
N ILE A 131 3.16 -12.58 -7.50
CA ILE A 131 4.42 -11.90 -7.84
C ILE A 131 5.26 -12.81 -8.72
N LEU A 132 5.85 -12.20 -9.74
CA LEU A 132 6.89 -12.83 -10.56
C LEU A 132 8.22 -12.15 -10.27
N ASP A 133 9.08 -12.80 -9.51
CA ASP A 133 10.44 -12.35 -9.30
C ASP A 133 11.28 -12.54 -10.57
N LEU A 134 12.01 -11.52 -10.96
CA LEU A 134 12.84 -11.52 -12.17
C LEU A 134 14.31 -11.73 -11.83
N THR A 135 14.74 -11.29 -10.65
CA THR A 135 16.11 -11.41 -10.17
C THR A 135 16.14 -11.89 -8.72
N PRO A 136 17.15 -12.64 -8.28
CA PRO A 136 18.29 -13.19 -9.06
C PRO A 136 17.87 -14.26 -10.04
N ASP A 137 16.80 -15.00 -9.75
CA ASP A 137 16.21 -16.04 -10.58
C ASP A 137 14.74 -15.75 -10.81
N THR A 138 14.21 -16.18 -11.97
CA THR A 138 12.77 -16.09 -12.22
C THR A 138 12.04 -17.10 -11.34
N ASP A 139 11.21 -16.61 -10.44
CA ASP A 139 10.44 -17.42 -9.50
C ASP A 139 9.05 -16.81 -9.27
N PHE A 140 8.11 -17.66 -8.93
CA PHE A 140 6.76 -17.24 -8.58
C PHE A 140 6.62 -17.16 -7.06
N ASP A 141 6.07 -16.06 -6.57
CA ASP A 141 5.84 -15.82 -5.16
C ASP A 141 4.41 -15.28 -4.93
N PHE A 142 3.98 -15.25 -3.71
CA PHE A 142 2.64 -14.83 -3.34
C PHE A 142 2.65 -14.12 -1.98
N GLU A 143 2.12 -12.91 -1.94
CA GLU A 143 1.98 -12.13 -0.72
C GLU A 143 0.50 -11.93 -0.37
N ALA A 144 0.20 -11.79 0.90
CA ALA A 144 -1.12 -11.45 1.42
C ALA A 144 -1.00 -10.43 2.55
N GLY A 145 -1.91 -9.47 2.57
CA GLY A 145 -1.92 -8.43 3.59
C GLY A 145 -3.32 -7.97 3.96
N ILE A 146 -3.46 -7.56 5.19
CA ILE A 146 -4.63 -6.86 5.71
C ILE A 146 -4.18 -5.55 6.35
N GLY A 147 -4.91 -4.48 6.14
CA GLY A 147 -4.49 -3.20 6.66
C GLY A 147 -5.60 -2.19 6.81
N ILE A 148 -5.22 -1.06 7.36
CA ILE A 148 -6.08 0.11 7.50
C ILE A 148 -5.35 1.34 6.98
N ARG A 149 -6.09 2.25 6.35
CA ARG A 149 -5.61 3.55 5.89
C ARG A 149 -6.50 4.67 6.39
N PHE A 150 -5.90 5.77 6.78
CA PHE A 150 -6.59 7.03 7.03
C PHE A 150 -6.44 7.93 5.80
N PHE A 151 -7.56 8.47 5.32
CA PHE A 151 -7.61 9.35 4.15
C PHE A 151 -7.82 10.81 4.54
N PHE A 152 -7.09 11.69 3.91
CA PHE A 152 -7.17 13.14 4.11
C PHE A 152 -6.90 13.95 2.83
#